data_11c4d203568d472ff10d1c3771c3b621
#
_entry.id   11c4d203568d472ff10d1c3771c3b621
#
_cell.length_a   1.000
_cell.length_b   1.000
_cell.length_c   1.000
_cell.angle_alpha   90.00
_cell.angle_beta   90.00
_cell.angle_gamma   90.00
#
_symmetry.space_group_name_H-M   'P 1'
#
loop_
_entity.id
_entity.type
_entity.pdbx_description
1 polymer ?
#
loop_
_entity_poly.entity_id
_entity_poly.type
_entity_poly.pdbx_seq_one_letter_code
_entity_poly.pdbx_strand_id
1 'polypeptide(L)'
;MAPQFYATVTCPSCGNQFRTPVTQVLDVRADPQAKNRMLQGAVNVAMCPSCGMGGALNLPFVYHDPEKEAALLYLPAEVGKNEVQRQKAAGKLTRQLMDSLPQEERKGYLLQPETFLSLETMIKRVLELEGVTEEDMERSQQQRQFIDKLLQAEDEAAWQALLDENEELLDEEFFGMLNYIVQMVSRSQAGAEQMEKIEQLYDFLVNESEAGRRLAERSEAIQGFFDDPNHETLIEALKKAPDDETINALVQSGAELMDYAFFQTFTKRIQEAEGEEEAQLKRLRRKILDQREALAEASRQVLNERAKLLESLVETEDPLKMAQSHLSELDDAFFYILQLNLAEAKRNNDQE
;
A
#
# COMPACT_ATOMS: atom_id res chain seq x y z
N MET A 1 15.09 -22.76 -4.66
CA MET A 1 15.06 -21.86 -5.83
C MET A 1 13.91 -22.32 -6.72
N ALA A 2 12.94 -21.46 -7.00
CA ALA A 2 11.86 -21.77 -7.95
C ALA A 2 12.47 -22.00 -9.35
N PRO A 3 11.93 -22.96 -10.14
CA PRO A 3 12.42 -23.20 -11.47
C PRO A 3 12.24 -21.96 -12.36
N GLN A 4 13.33 -21.48 -12.96
CA GLN A 4 13.27 -20.37 -13.92
C GLN A 4 12.77 -20.90 -15.28
N PHE A 5 11.66 -20.34 -15.73
CA PHE A 5 11.12 -20.61 -17.06
C PHE A 5 11.56 -19.51 -18.04
N TYR A 6 11.69 -19.87 -19.31
CA TYR A 6 12.08 -18.93 -20.36
C TYR A 6 11.13 -19.03 -21.54
N ALA A 7 10.68 -17.90 -22.06
CA ALA A 7 9.97 -17.79 -23.31
C ALA A 7 10.92 -17.29 -24.43
N THR A 8 10.75 -17.81 -25.64
CA THR A 8 11.37 -17.25 -26.84
C THR A 8 10.41 -16.25 -27.46
N VAL A 9 10.82 -15.01 -27.56
CA VAL A 9 10.00 -13.89 -28.03
C VAL A 9 10.61 -13.33 -29.32
N THR A 10 9.76 -13.01 -30.29
CA THR A 10 10.15 -12.24 -31.47
C THR A 10 9.72 -10.80 -31.31
N CYS A 11 10.67 -9.86 -31.33
CA CYS A 11 10.38 -8.45 -31.20
C CYS A 11 9.48 -7.96 -32.36
N PRO A 12 8.31 -7.35 -32.08
CA PRO A 12 7.44 -6.85 -33.14
C PRO A 12 8.00 -5.66 -33.90
N SER A 13 8.96 -4.93 -33.32
CA SER A 13 9.58 -3.74 -33.93
C SER A 13 10.74 -4.09 -34.85
N CYS A 14 11.70 -4.93 -34.41
CA CYS A 14 12.93 -5.20 -35.18
C CYS A 14 13.10 -6.66 -35.65
N GLY A 15 12.14 -7.55 -35.35
CA GLY A 15 12.19 -8.97 -35.74
C GLY A 15 13.23 -9.81 -34.97
N ASN A 16 14.01 -9.24 -34.05
CA ASN A 16 15.01 -9.99 -33.29
C ASN A 16 14.35 -11.03 -32.40
N GLN A 17 14.89 -12.27 -32.40
CA GLN A 17 14.48 -13.32 -31.50
C GLN A 17 15.40 -13.36 -30.27
N PHE A 18 14.79 -13.37 -29.09
CA PHE A 18 15.53 -13.43 -27.82
C PHE A 18 14.77 -14.27 -26.79
N ARG A 19 15.49 -14.71 -25.76
CA ARG A 19 14.92 -15.43 -24.64
C ARG A 19 14.79 -14.48 -23.44
N THR A 20 13.64 -14.53 -22.79
CA THR A 20 13.35 -13.76 -21.58
C THR A 20 12.85 -14.68 -20.48
N PRO A 21 13.22 -14.43 -19.20
CA PRO A 21 12.66 -15.17 -18.09
C PRO A 21 11.16 -14.87 -17.97
N VAL A 22 10.39 -15.88 -17.60
CA VAL A 22 8.95 -15.77 -17.39
C VAL A 22 8.55 -16.41 -16.06
N THR A 23 7.61 -15.78 -15.37
CA THR A 23 7.04 -16.28 -14.13
C THR A 23 5.75 -17.03 -14.43
N GLN A 24 5.65 -18.28 -13.98
CA GLN A 24 4.45 -19.11 -14.12
C GLN A 24 3.69 -19.24 -12.78
N VAL A 25 4.36 -19.04 -11.66
CA VAL A 25 3.76 -19.04 -10.32
C VAL A 25 4.16 -17.75 -9.63
N LEU A 26 3.17 -16.93 -9.26
CA LEU A 26 3.30 -15.76 -8.41
C LEU A 26 2.74 -16.13 -7.02
N ASP A 27 3.60 -16.43 -6.08
CA ASP A 27 3.24 -16.72 -4.69
C ASP A 27 3.60 -15.51 -3.83
N VAL A 28 2.59 -14.84 -3.28
CA VAL A 28 2.75 -13.60 -2.48
C VAL A 28 3.61 -13.84 -1.24
N ARG A 29 3.52 -15.03 -0.64
CA ARG A 29 4.34 -15.35 0.53
C ARG A 29 5.81 -15.53 0.18
N ALA A 30 6.11 -16.17 -0.94
CA ALA A 30 7.48 -16.38 -1.41
C ALA A 30 8.10 -15.09 -1.96
N ASP A 31 7.26 -14.19 -2.47
CA ASP A 31 7.65 -12.92 -3.07
C ASP A 31 6.59 -11.84 -2.74
N PRO A 32 6.76 -11.06 -1.67
CA PRO A 32 5.83 -10.00 -1.25
C PRO A 32 5.56 -8.95 -2.33
N GLN A 33 6.46 -8.79 -3.31
CA GLN A 33 6.26 -7.86 -4.43
C GLN A 33 5.42 -8.45 -5.58
N ALA A 34 5.08 -9.74 -5.53
CA ALA A 34 4.31 -10.41 -6.57
C ALA A 34 2.93 -9.77 -6.78
N LYS A 35 2.25 -9.40 -5.68
CA LYS A 35 0.96 -8.70 -5.72
C LYS A 35 1.07 -7.34 -6.42
N ASN A 36 2.02 -6.51 -6.02
CA ASN A 36 2.23 -5.19 -6.62
C ASN A 36 2.57 -5.29 -8.11
N ARG A 37 3.45 -6.22 -8.51
CA ARG A 37 3.75 -6.43 -9.93
C ARG A 37 2.53 -6.85 -10.73
N MET A 38 1.67 -7.68 -10.15
CA MET A 38 0.44 -8.11 -10.81
C MET A 38 -0.56 -6.95 -10.96
N LEU A 39 -0.79 -6.17 -9.91
CA LEU A 39 -1.69 -5.01 -9.93
C LEU A 39 -1.21 -3.93 -10.91
N GLN A 40 0.09 -3.77 -11.09
CA GLN A 40 0.70 -2.85 -12.07
C GLN A 40 0.74 -3.43 -13.51
N GLY A 41 0.24 -4.65 -13.75
CA GLY A 41 0.38 -5.31 -15.04
C GLY A 41 1.82 -5.65 -15.44
N ALA A 42 2.75 -5.61 -14.50
CA ALA A 42 4.18 -5.80 -14.72
C ALA A 42 4.62 -7.28 -14.61
N VAL A 43 3.70 -8.20 -14.86
CA VAL A 43 4.00 -9.65 -14.91
C VAL A 43 4.44 -10.02 -16.32
N ASN A 44 5.56 -10.75 -16.41
CA ASN A 44 6.09 -11.23 -17.69
C ASN A 44 6.34 -10.11 -18.72
N VAL A 45 6.98 -9.03 -18.29
CA VAL A 45 7.43 -7.94 -19.19
C VAL A 45 8.77 -8.33 -19.82
N ALA A 46 8.87 -8.17 -21.14
CA ALA A 46 10.10 -8.42 -21.88
C ALA A 46 10.61 -7.14 -22.53
N MET A 47 11.92 -6.94 -22.53
CA MET A 47 12.60 -5.86 -23.28
C MET A 47 13.50 -6.45 -24.34
N CYS A 48 13.37 -5.95 -25.57
CA CYS A 48 14.21 -6.38 -26.68
C CYS A 48 15.64 -5.89 -26.50
N PRO A 49 16.67 -6.77 -26.47
CA PRO A 49 18.05 -6.37 -26.30
C PRO A 49 18.63 -5.60 -27.50
N SER A 50 17.97 -5.64 -28.66
CA SER A 50 18.45 -4.98 -29.88
C SER A 50 17.91 -3.57 -30.07
N CYS A 51 16.64 -3.31 -29.73
CA CYS A 51 16.02 -2.00 -29.99
C CYS A 51 15.36 -1.36 -28.76
N GLY A 52 15.44 -1.99 -27.58
CA GLY A 52 14.87 -1.48 -26.35
C GLY A 52 13.34 -1.53 -26.28
N MET A 53 12.63 -2.00 -27.31
CA MET A 53 11.18 -2.15 -27.28
C MET A 53 10.78 -3.11 -26.16
N GLY A 54 9.95 -2.61 -25.23
CA GLY A 54 9.40 -3.39 -24.12
C GLY A 54 7.91 -3.66 -24.29
N GLY A 55 7.43 -4.71 -23.63
CA GLY A 55 6.01 -5.03 -23.60
C GLY A 55 5.68 -6.21 -22.71
N ALA A 56 4.43 -6.27 -22.24
CA ALA A 56 3.91 -7.41 -21.50
C ALA A 56 3.70 -8.61 -22.43
N LEU A 57 4.12 -9.77 -21.97
CA LEU A 57 3.89 -11.04 -22.66
C LEU A 57 2.57 -11.63 -22.15
N ASN A 58 1.64 -11.89 -23.07
CA ASN A 58 0.35 -12.50 -22.77
C ASN A 58 0.49 -14.00 -22.51
N LEU A 59 1.16 -14.35 -21.41
CA LEU A 59 1.50 -15.73 -21.03
C LEU A 59 0.70 -16.17 -19.80
N PRO A 60 0.30 -17.46 -19.75
CA PRO A 60 -0.46 -17.97 -18.61
C PRO A 60 0.41 -18.06 -17.35
N PHE A 61 -0.19 -17.74 -16.21
CA PHE A 61 0.40 -17.89 -14.89
C PHE A 61 -0.66 -18.15 -13.83
N VAL A 62 -0.23 -18.57 -12.64
CA VAL A 62 -1.07 -18.71 -11.45
C VAL A 62 -0.59 -17.69 -10.39
N TYR A 63 -1.55 -16.99 -9.81
CA TYR A 63 -1.35 -16.13 -8.63
C TYR A 63 -1.86 -16.88 -7.40
N HIS A 64 -1.09 -16.84 -6.33
CA HIS A 64 -1.40 -17.50 -5.06
C HIS A 64 -1.22 -16.52 -3.90
N ASP A 65 -2.29 -16.38 -3.12
CA ASP A 65 -2.31 -15.61 -1.88
C ASP A 65 -2.87 -16.49 -0.75
N PRO A 66 -2.02 -17.05 0.11
CA PRO A 66 -2.45 -17.98 1.16
C PRO A 66 -3.25 -17.31 2.28
N GLU A 67 -3.06 -16.00 2.52
CA GLU A 67 -3.81 -15.25 3.54
C GLU A 67 -5.28 -15.05 3.11
N LYS A 68 -5.51 -14.90 1.82
CA LYS A 68 -6.85 -14.77 1.22
C LYS A 68 -7.42 -16.11 0.75
N GLU A 69 -6.70 -17.23 0.98
CA GLU A 69 -7.03 -18.56 0.45
C GLU A 69 -7.35 -18.52 -1.06
N ALA A 70 -6.62 -17.72 -1.82
CA ALA A 70 -6.87 -17.47 -3.23
C ALA A 70 -5.84 -18.13 -4.12
N ALA A 71 -6.33 -18.85 -5.14
CA ALA A 71 -5.54 -19.36 -6.26
C ALA A 71 -6.23 -18.94 -7.56
N LEU A 72 -5.62 -18.01 -8.31
CA LEU A 72 -6.19 -17.39 -9.50
C LEU A 72 -5.33 -17.76 -10.71
N LEU A 73 -5.96 -18.29 -11.76
CA LEU A 73 -5.30 -18.68 -13.02
C LEU A 73 -5.55 -17.65 -14.11
N TYR A 74 -4.52 -17.03 -14.61
CA TYR A 74 -4.58 -16.26 -15.83
C TYR A 74 -4.33 -17.17 -17.03
N LEU A 75 -5.35 -17.36 -17.85
CA LEU A 75 -5.30 -18.14 -19.08
C LEU A 75 -5.81 -17.30 -20.26
N PRO A 76 -4.93 -16.51 -20.92
CA PRO A 76 -5.32 -15.71 -22.07
C PRO A 76 -6.10 -16.51 -23.12
N ALA A 77 -7.01 -15.85 -23.85
CA ALA A 77 -7.86 -16.52 -24.83
C ALA A 77 -7.07 -17.26 -25.93
N GLU A 78 -5.84 -16.80 -26.21
CA GLU A 78 -4.92 -17.39 -27.16
C GLU A 78 -4.29 -18.72 -26.67
N VAL A 79 -4.36 -18.99 -25.37
CA VAL A 79 -3.83 -20.22 -24.79
C VAL A 79 -4.78 -21.38 -25.05
N GLY A 80 -4.41 -22.19 -26.01
CA GLY A 80 -5.15 -23.38 -26.39
C GLY A 80 -6.24 -23.13 -27.42
N LYS A 81 -6.19 -23.93 -28.51
CA LYS A 81 -7.16 -23.85 -29.61
C LYS A 81 -8.53 -24.43 -29.26
N ASN A 82 -8.64 -25.14 -28.14
CA ASN A 82 -9.87 -25.76 -27.67
C ASN A 82 -9.85 -25.93 -26.14
N GLU A 83 -11.02 -26.22 -25.57
CA GLU A 83 -11.22 -26.39 -24.14
C GLU A 83 -10.28 -27.43 -23.50
N VAL A 84 -10.00 -28.55 -24.20
CA VAL A 84 -9.10 -29.59 -23.69
C VAL A 84 -7.67 -29.07 -23.49
N GLN A 85 -7.18 -28.23 -24.41
CA GLN A 85 -5.84 -27.64 -24.29
C GLN A 85 -5.79 -26.60 -23.15
N ARG A 86 -6.86 -25.83 -22.96
CA ARG A 86 -6.99 -24.88 -21.86
C ARG A 86 -7.01 -25.59 -20.51
N GLN A 87 -7.79 -26.65 -20.36
CA GLN A 87 -7.81 -27.49 -19.16
C GLN A 87 -6.45 -28.12 -18.86
N LYS A 88 -5.71 -28.55 -19.90
CA LYS A 88 -4.34 -29.05 -19.73
C LYS A 88 -3.38 -27.95 -19.23
N ALA A 89 -3.51 -26.72 -19.76
CA ALA A 89 -2.70 -25.58 -19.30
C ALA A 89 -3.03 -25.22 -17.85
N ALA A 90 -4.31 -25.15 -17.50
CA ALA A 90 -4.77 -24.94 -16.14
C ALA A 90 -4.21 -26.00 -15.18
N GLY A 91 -4.42 -27.28 -15.50
CA GLY A 91 -3.93 -28.39 -14.68
C GLY A 91 -2.40 -28.43 -14.53
N LYS A 92 -1.65 -27.96 -15.56
CA LYS A 92 -0.19 -27.83 -15.45
C LYS A 92 0.19 -26.74 -14.44
N LEU A 93 -0.41 -25.56 -14.52
CA LEU A 93 -0.11 -24.44 -13.61
C LEU A 93 -0.53 -24.75 -12.17
N THR A 94 -1.70 -25.35 -11.98
CA THR A 94 -2.17 -25.81 -10.66
C THR A 94 -1.17 -26.80 -10.05
N ARG A 95 -0.69 -27.75 -10.84
CA ARG A 95 0.32 -28.71 -10.38
C ARG A 95 1.64 -28.04 -10.03
N GLN A 96 2.11 -27.09 -10.85
CA GLN A 96 3.33 -26.33 -10.59
C GLN A 96 3.23 -25.52 -9.28
N LEU A 97 2.07 -24.90 -9.01
CA LEU A 97 1.79 -24.25 -7.73
C LEU A 97 1.86 -25.26 -6.59
N MET A 98 1.12 -26.36 -6.68
CA MET A 98 1.10 -27.42 -5.66
C MET A 98 2.50 -27.99 -5.38
N ASP A 99 3.32 -28.19 -6.42
CA ASP A 99 4.68 -28.73 -6.30
C ASP A 99 5.66 -27.71 -5.68
N SER A 100 5.36 -26.40 -5.78
CA SER A 100 6.16 -25.35 -5.16
C SER A 100 5.87 -25.14 -3.65
N LEU A 101 4.73 -25.68 -3.17
CA LEU A 101 4.29 -25.51 -1.77
C LEU A 101 4.66 -26.73 -0.91
N PRO A 102 5.03 -26.52 0.36
CA PRO A 102 5.13 -27.58 1.35
C PRO A 102 3.83 -28.37 1.46
N GLN A 103 3.91 -29.64 1.86
CA GLN A 103 2.75 -30.52 1.87
C GLN A 103 1.64 -30.03 2.81
N GLU A 104 2.01 -29.45 3.95
CA GLU A 104 1.13 -28.89 4.96
C GLU A 104 0.34 -27.64 4.48
N GLU A 105 0.82 -26.95 3.45
CA GLU A 105 0.20 -25.75 2.89
C GLU A 105 -0.71 -26.04 1.70
N ARG A 106 -0.77 -27.29 1.26
CA ARG A 106 -1.63 -27.72 0.15
C ARG A 106 -3.08 -27.87 0.61
N LYS A 107 -3.77 -26.73 0.70
CA LYS A 107 -5.18 -26.67 1.12
C LYS A 107 -6.15 -26.95 -0.03
N GLY A 108 -7.42 -27.17 0.31
CA GLY A 108 -8.47 -27.58 -0.64
C GLY A 108 -8.76 -26.53 -1.74
N TYR A 109 -8.66 -25.23 -1.46
CA TYR A 109 -8.91 -24.17 -2.45
C TYR A 109 -7.95 -24.22 -3.66
N LEU A 110 -6.75 -24.79 -3.48
CA LEU A 110 -5.77 -24.96 -4.56
C LEU A 110 -6.23 -25.96 -5.64
N LEU A 111 -7.19 -26.82 -5.34
CA LEU A 111 -7.69 -27.82 -6.28
C LEU A 111 -8.71 -27.27 -7.28
N GLN A 112 -9.29 -26.09 -6.97
CA GLN A 112 -10.30 -25.44 -7.81
C GLN A 112 -9.97 -23.95 -7.98
N PRO A 113 -8.84 -23.61 -8.62
CA PRO A 113 -8.47 -22.21 -8.82
C PRO A 113 -9.46 -21.50 -9.75
N GLU A 114 -9.76 -20.25 -9.43
CA GLU A 114 -10.58 -19.38 -10.29
C GLU A 114 -9.80 -19.06 -11.58
N THR A 115 -10.46 -19.12 -12.73
CA THR A 115 -9.80 -18.91 -14.04
C THR A 115 -10.27 -17.64 -14.72
N PHE A 116 -9.32 -16.82 -15.17
CA PHE A 116 -9.53 -15.54 -15.81
C PHE A 116 -8.94 -15.52 -17.23
N LEU A 117 -9.71 -14.95 -18.18
CA LEU A 117 -9.31 -14.81 -19.57
C LEU A 117 -8.61 -13.48 -19.86
N SER A 118 -8.85 -12.47 -19.03
CA SER A 118 -8.18 -11.17 -19.09
C SER A 118 -7.46 -10.88 -17.77
N LEU A 119 -6.34 -10.18 -17.87
CA LEU A 119 -5.60 -9.73 -16.69
C LEU A 119 -6.41 -8.71 -15.88
N GLU A 120 -7.19 -7.88 -16.56
CA GLU A 120 -8.06 -6.88 -15.94
C GLU A 120 -9.07 -7.51 -14.97
N THR A 121 -9.80 -8.55 -15.41
CA THR A 121 -10.77 -9.25 -14.54
C THR A 121 -10.10 -9.96 -13.39
N MET A 122 -8.88 -10.46 -13.58
CA MET A 122 -8.09 -11.05 -12.50
C MET A 122 -7.62 -9.99 -11.49
N ILE A 123 -7.17 -8.83 -11.95
CA ILE A 123 -6.80 -7.68 -11.10
C ILE A 123 -8.02 -7.24 -10.29
N LYS A 124 -9.18 -7.07 -10.94
CA LYS A 124 -10.43 -6.75 -10.25
C LYS A 124 -10.69 -7.73 -9.10
N ARG A 125 -10.55 -9.03 -9.35
CA ARG A 125 -10.74 -10.07 -8.33
C ARG A 125 -9.76 -9.95 -7.16
N VAL A 126 -8.50 -9.62 -7.42
CA VAL A 126 -7.51 -9.39 -6.34
C VAL A 126 -7.86 -8.15 -5.53
N LEU A 127 -8.29 -7.06 -6.15
CA LEU A 127 -8.75 -5.86 -5.45
C LEU A 127 -9.97 -6.15 -4.56
N GLU A 128 -10.94 -6.95 -5.04
CA GLU A 128 -12.09 -7.41 -4.26
C GLU A 128 -11.65 -8.22 -3.01
N LEU A 129 -10.65 -9.10 -3.16
CA LEU A 129 -10.07 -9.86 -2.04
C LEU A 129 -9.36 -8.95 -1.01
N GLU A 130 -8.86 -7.80 -1.44
CA GLU A 130 -8.31 -6.76 -0.54
C GLU A 130 -9.39 -5.88 0.09
N GLY A 131 -10.66 -6.07 -0.27
CA GLY A 131 -11.78 -5.31 0.28
C GLY A 131 -12.16 -4.07 -0.53
N VAL A 132 -11.54 -3.86 -1.69
CA VAL A 132 -11.93 -2.79 -2.62
C VAL A 132 -13.27 -3.14 -3.25
N THR A 133 -14.26 -2.27 -3.09
CA THR A 133 -15.61 -2.49 -3.61
C THR A 133 -15.70 -2.14 -5.11
N GLU A 134 -16.78 -2.55 -5.76
CA GLU A 134 -17.06 -2.15 -7.15
C GLU A 134 -17.25 -0.62 -7.25
N GLU A 135 -17.86 -0.01 -6.25
CA GLU A 135 -18.05 1.44 -6.15
C GLU A 135 -16.69 2.19 -6.07
N ASP A 136 -15.75 1.69 -5.26
CA ASP A 136 -14.39 2.25 -5.18
C ASP A 136 -13.67 2.17 -6.52
N MET A 137 -13.79 1.04 -7.23
CA MET A 137 -13.18 0.86 -8.55
C MET A 137 -13.78 1.79 -9.61
N GLU A 138 -15.12 1.96 -9.60
CA GLU A 138 -15.81 2.90 -10.49
C GLU A 138 -15.41 4.34 -10.18
N ARG A 139 -15.34 4.71 -8.90
CA ARG A 139 -14.88 6.04 -8.46
C ARG A 139 -13.46 6.32 -8.92
N SER A 140 -12.52 5.41 -8.70
CA SER A 140 -11.14 5.54 -9.16
C SER A 140 -11.04 5.64 -10.69
N GLN A 141 -11.94 4.98 -11.43
CA GLN A 141 -12.00 5.13 -12.89
C GLN A 141 -12.52 6.51 -13.29
N GLN A 142 -13.54 7.02 -12.63
CA GLN A 142 -14.08 8.37 -12.86
C GLN A 142 -13.02 9.44 -12.56
N GLN A 143 -12.29 9.30 -11.44
CA GLN A 143 -11.19 10.19 -11.08
C GLN A 143 -10.09 10.21 -12.14
N ARG A 144 -9.68 9.06 -12.66
CA ARG A 144 -8.68 8.99 -13.75
C ARG A 144 -9.17 9.70 -15.02
N GLN A 145 -10.42 9.46 -15.42
CA GLN A 145 -11.01 10.14 -16.58
C GLN A 145 -11.12 11.65 -16.37
N PHE A 146 -11.38 12.08 -15.14
CA PHE A 146 -11.43 13.48 -14.79
C PHE A 146 -10.04 14.12 -14.85
N ILE A 147 -8.99 13.47 -14.33
CA ILE A 147 -7.60 13.93 -14.48
C ILE A 147 -7.23 14.05 -15.97
N ASP A 148 -7.59 13.07 -16.81
CA ASP A 148 -7.30 13.12 -18.24
C ASP A 148 -7.97 14.34 -18.91
N LYS A 149 -9.21 14.67 -18.54
CA LYS A 149 -9.90 15.87 -19.05
C LYS A 149 -9.23 17.17 -18.61
N LEU A 150 -8.83 17.25 -17.33
CA LEU A 150 -8.10 18.40 -16.79
C LEU A 150 -6.74 18.61 -17.49
N LEU A 151 -6.01 17.55 -17.76
CA LEU A 151 -4.74 17.62 -18.47
C LEU A 151 -4.91 18.03 -19.96
N GLN A 152 -6.05 17.74 -20.58
CA GLN A 152 -6.38 18.14 -21.95
C GLN A 152 -6.95 19.55 -22.05
N ALA A 153 -7.50 20.11 -20.98
CA ALA A 153 -8.07 21.45 -20.96
C ALA A 153 -7.02 22.53 -21.30
N GLU A 154 -7.43 23.57 -22.01
CA GLU A 154 -6.50 24.55 -22.59
C GLU A 154 -6.18 25.71 -21.63
N ASP A 155 -7.11 26.04 -20.72
CA ASP A 155 -7.01 27.19 -19.84
C ASP A 155 -7.70 26.98 -18.48
N GLU A 156 -7.51 27.93 -17.58
CA GLU A 156 -8.05 27.93 -16.23
C GLU A 156 -9.60 28.01 -16.19
N ALA A 157 -10.21 28.69 -17.18
CA ALA A 157 -11.67 28.73 -17.27
C ALA A 157 -12.28 27.35 -17.58
N ALA A 158 -11.58 26.55 -18.41
CA ALA A 158 -11.95 25.18 -18.67
C ALA A 158 -11.73 24.28 -17.44
N TRP A 159 -10.68 24.50 -16.64
CA TRP A 159 -10.46 23.81 -15.37
C TRP A 159 -11.59 24.11 -14.38
N GLN A 160 -11.99 25.40 -14.26
CA GLN A 160 -13.08 25.80 -13.37
C GLN A 160 -14.40 25.12 -13.74
N ALA A 161 -14.75 25.11 -15.03
CA ALA A 161 -15.97 24.45 -15.49
C ALA A 161 -15.97 22.94 -15.20
N LEU A 162 -14.83 22.29 -15.39
CA LEU A 162 -14.65 20.87 -15.07
C LEU A 162 -14.70 20.60 -13.56
N LEU A 163 -14.15 21.49 -12.73
CA LEU A 163 -14.20 21.41 -11.28
C LEU A 163 -15.64 21.54 -10.78
N ASP A 164 -16.38 22.54 -11.24
CA ASP A 164 -17.77 22.79 -10.82
C ASP A 164 -18.69 21.58 -11.08
N GLU A 165 -18.39 20.78 -12.11
CA GLU A 165 -19.17 19.59 -12.47
C GLU A 165 -18.73 18.31 -11.72
N ASN A 166 -17.53 18.29 -11.15
CA ASN A 166 -16.92 17.05 -10.64
C ASN A 166 -16.24 17.25 -9.28
N GLU A 167 -16.62 18.26 -8.49
CA GLU A 167 -15.97 18.55 -7.19
C GLU A 167 -16.04 17.37 -6.22
N GLU A 168 -17.10 16.54 -6.29
CA GLU A 168 -17.25 15.35 -5.45
C GLU A 168 -16.22 14.24 -5.74
N LEU A 169 -15.53 14.32 -6.88
CA LEU A 169 -14.44 13.38 -7.20
C LEU A 169 -13.10 13.76 -6.58
N LEU A 170 -12.97 14.99 -6.05
CA LEU A 170 -11.74 15.44 -5.40
C LEU A 170 -11.73 14.96 -3.96
N ASP A 171 -10.80 14.06 -3.69
CA ASP A 171 -10.47 13.56 -2.36
C ASP A 171 -8.96 13.30 -2.26
N GLU A 172 -8.51 12.70 -1.18
CA GLU A 172 -7.10 12.40 -0.96
C GLU A 172 -6.53 11.43 -2.02
N GLU A 173 -7.33 10.45 -2.45
CA GLU A 173 -6.92 9.49 -3.49
C GLU A 173 -6.72 10.19 -4.84
N PHE A 174 -7.61 11.12 -5.21
CA PHE A 174 -7.47 11.94 -6.41
C PHE A 174 -6.17 12.75 -6.40
N PHE A 175 -5.88 13.47 -5.32
CA PHE A 175 -4.63 14.22 -5.19
C PHE A 175 -3.41 13.32 -5.15
N GLY A 176 -3.52 12.13 -4.58
CA GLY A 176 -2.48 11.08 -4.62
C GLY A 176 -2.17 10.64 -6.06
N MET A 177 -3.20 10.39 -6.88
CA MET A 177 -3.04 10.05 -8.30
C MET A 177 -2.40 11.20 -9.08
N LEU A 178 -2.85 12.44 -8.87
CA LEU A 178 -2.29 13.61 -9.53
C LEU A 178 -0.82 13.82 -9.17
N ASN A 179 -0.47 13.69 -7.89
CA ASN A 179 0.92 13.78 -7.41
C ASN A 179 1.81 12.67 -8.00
N TYR A 180 1.27 11.45 -8.16
CA TYR A 180 2.00 10.38 -8.85
C TYR A 180 2.30 10.75 -10.32
N ILE A 181 1.36 11.37 -11.03
CA ILE A 181 1.56 11.86 -12.40
C ILE A 181 2.64 12.94 -12.43
N VAL A 182 2.62 13.91 -11.51
CA VAL A 182 3.67 14.94 -11.36
C VAL A 182 5.05 14.27 -11.23
N GLN A 183 5.18 13.27 -10.34
CA GLN A 183 6.44 12.56 -10.14
C GLN A 183 6.88 11.76 -11.37
N MET A 184 5.96 11.15 -12.10
CA MET A 184 6.27 10.41 -13.32
C MET A 184 6.75 11.33 -14.43
N VAL A 185 6.10 12.48 -14.61
CA VAL A 185 6.48 13.49 -15.61
C VAL A 185 7.83 14.12 -15.26
N SER A 186 8.09 14.43 -13.98
CA SER A 186 9.37 14.99 -13.52
C SER A 186 10.56 14.05 -13.75
N ARG A 187 10.36 12.74 -13.74
CA ARG A 187 11.39 11.73 -14.04
C ARG A 187 11.52 11.41 -15.52
N SER A 188 10.55 11.81 -16.33
CA SER A 188 10.60 11.65 -17.78
C SER A 188 11.42 12.76 -18.43
N GLN A 189 11.79 12.60 -19.71
CA GLN A 189 12.33 13.69 -20.53
C GLN A 189 11.21 14.57 -21.12
N ALA A 190 10.06 14.66 -20.43
CA ALA A 190 8.96 15.53 -20.84
C ALA A 190 9.40 16.99 -20.85
N GLY A 191 8.90 17.77 -21.81
CA GLY A 191 9.27 19.17 -21.95
C GLY A 191 8.89 20.00 -20.72
N ALA A 192 9.65 21.05 -20.44
CA ALA A 192 9.41 21.98 -19.35
C ALA A 192 7.98 22.56 -19.36
N GLU A 193 7.40 22.79 -20.54
CA GLU A 193 6.05 23.30 -20.75
C GLU A 193 4.97 22.33 -20.17
N GLN A 194 5.17 21.01 -20.34
CA GLN A 194 4.22 20.02 -19.81
C GLN A 194 4.27 19.97 -18.29
N MET A 195 5.47 20.13 -17.71
CA MET A 195 5.64 20.16 -16.26
C MET A 195 5.00 21.42 -15.66
N GLU A 196 5.24 22.59 -16.27
CA GLU A 196 4.66 23.86 -15.86
C GLU A 196 3.11 23.81 -15.86
N LYS A 197 2.51 23.24 -16.90
CA LYS A 197 1.05 23.07 -16.97
C LYS A 197 0.50 22.19 -15.84
N ILE A 198 1.17 21.09 -15.52
CA ILE A 198 0.74 20.17 -14.45
C ILE A 198 0.89 20.85 -13.08
N GLU A 199 1.95 21.60 -12.85
CA GLU A 199 2.15 22.37 -11.62
C GLU A 199 1.06 23.43 -11.46
N GLN A 200 0.76 24.20 -12.51
CA GLN A 200 -0.32 25.19 -12.51
C GLN A 200 -1.69 24.54 -12.23
N LEU A 201 -1.98 23.39 -12.84
CA LEU A 201 -3.20 22.64 -12.57
C LEU A 201 -3.28 22.18 -11.12
N TYR A 202 -2.18 21.66 -10.56
CA TYR A 202 -2.13 21.24 -9.17
C TYR A 202 -2.41 22.41 -8.23
N ASP A 203 -1.73 23.53 -8.43
CA ASP A 203 -1.91 24.75 -7.62
C ASP A 203 -3.34 25.29 -7.74
N PHE A 204 -3.93 25.28 -8.96
CA PHE A 204 -5.32 25.65 -9.17
C PHE A 204 -6.27 24.77 -8.34
N LEU A 205 -6.15 23.45 -8.44
CA LEU A 205 -7.03 22.52 -7.73
C LEU A 205 -6.88 22.63 -6.20
N VAL A 206 -5.66 22.85 -5.71
CA VAL A 206 -5.40 23.04 -4.28
C VAL A 206 -6.07 24.31 -3.76
N ASN A 207 -6.06 25.40 -4.53
CA ASN A 207 -6.63 26.68 -4.10
C ASN A 207 -8.14 26.77 -4.30
N GLU A 208 -8.69 26.21 -5.38
CA GLU A 208 -10.07 26.41 -5.77
C GLU A 208 -11.03 25.31 -5.25
N SER A 209 -10.53 24.11 -4.89
CA SER A 209 -11.38 23.06 -4.34
C SER A 209 -11.37 23.01 -2.80
N GLU A 210 -12.45 22.48 -2.19
CA GLU A 210 -12.52 22.27 -0.74
C GLU A 210 -11.52 21.20 -0.30
N ALA A 211 -11.42 20.10 -1.03
CA ALA A 211 -10.48 19.01 -0.74
C ALA A 211 -9.01 19.46 -0.86
N GLY A 212 -8.69 20.30 -1.86
CA GLY A 212 -7.36 20.86 -2.03
C GLY A 212 -6.96 21.80 -0.89
N ARG A 213 -7.85 22.70 -0.47
CA ARG A 213 -7.61 23.57 0.68
C ARG A 213 -7.37 22.78 1.97
N ARG A 214 -8.16 21.73 2.23
CA ARG A 214 -7.93 20.82 3.37
C ARG A 214 -6.57 20.14 3.30
N LEU A 215 -6.16 19.68 2.11
CA LEU A 215 -4.85 19.08 1.90
C LEU A 215 -3.71 20.07 2.21
N ALA A 216 -3.84 21.32 1.77
CA ALA A 216 -2.87 22.37 2.05
C ALA A 216 -2.77 22.68 3.54
N GLU A 217 -3.91 22.85 4.21
CA GLU A 217 -3.97 23.10 5.66
C GLU A 217 -3.35 21.94 6.46
N ARG A 218 -3.61 20.70 6.05
CA ARG A 218 -3.01 19.49 6.64
C ARG A 218 -1.49 19.48 6.46
N SER A 219 -1.03 19.77 5.24
CA SER A 219 0.41 19.84 4.93
C SER A 219 1.10 20.91 5.73
N GLU A 220 0.52 22.12 5.83
CA GLU A 220 1.06 23.23 6.63
C GLU A 220 1.13 22.86 8.12
N ALA A 221 0.08 22.26 8.68
CA ALA A 221 0.06 21.85 10.08
C ALA A 221 1.15 20.81 10.38
N ILE A 222 1.30 19.80 9.52
CA ILE A 222 2.29 18.74 9.68
C ILE A 222 3.70 19.32 9.52
N GLN A 223 3.96 20.10 8.47
CA GLN A 223 5.27 20.67 8.18
C GLN A 223 5.72 21.65 9.28
N GLY A 224 4.81 22.51 9.76
CA GLY A 224 5.10 23.43 10.85
C GLY A 224 5.55 22.75 12.14
N PHE A 225 5.11 21.52 12.39
CA PHE A 225 5.63 20.70 13.47
C PHE A 225 7.01 20.10 13.17
N PHE A 226 7.20 19.57 11.96
CA PHE A 226 8.46 18.89 11.60
C PHE A 226 9.64 19.86 11.42
N ASP A 227 9.39 21.11 11.07
CA ASP A 227 10.44 22.13 10.91
C ASP A 227 11.13 22.49 12.24
N ASP A 228 10.39 22.45 13.35
CA ASP A 228 10.90 22.71 14.71
C ASP A 228 10.14 21.86 15.75
N PRO A 229 10.48 20.55 15.89
CA PRO A 229 9.74 19.63 16.74
C PRO A 229 9.90 19.97 18.23
N ASN A 230 8.87 20.58 18.83
CA ASN A 230 8.81 20.90 20.25
C ASN A 230 7.34 20.93 20.76
N HIS A 231 7.13 21.10 22.06
CA HIS A 231 5.81 21.09 22.67
C HIS A 231 4.88 22.18 22.11
N GLU A 232 5.41 23.39 21.89
CA GLU A 232 4.62 24.53 21.42
C GLU A 232 4.20 24.34 19.96
N THR A 233 5.13 23.96 19.09
CA THR A 233 4.84 23.70 17.67
C THR A 233 3.88 22.53 17.50
N LEU A 234 3.99 21.48 18.31
CA LEU A 234 3.04 20.37 18.31
C LEU A 234 1.63 20.81 18.72
N ILE A 235 1.50 21.65 19.77
CA ILE A 235 0.20 22.20 20.19
C ILE A 235 -0.40 23.07 19.08
N GLU A 236 0.39 23.94 18.45
CA GLU A 236 -0.08 24.78 17.35
C GLU A 236 -0.48 23.96 16.11
N ALA A 237 0.29 22.94 15.75
CA ALA A 237 -0.04 22.02 14.67
C ALA A 237 -1.37 21.28 14.95
N LEU A 238 -1.54 20.75 16.15
CA LEU A 238 -2.77 20.08 16.58
C LEU A 238 -3.98 21.04 16.62
N LYS A 239 -3.77 22.32 16.93
CA LYS A 239 -4.82 23.36 16.89
C LYS A 239 -5.25 23.68 15.46
N LYS A 240 -4.31 23.69 14.51
CA LYS A 240 -4.52 23.99 13.09
C LYS A 240 -4.99 22.78 12.29
N ALA A 241 -4.92 21.58 12.86
CA ALA A 241 -5.29 20.34 12.16
C ALA A 241 -6.74 20.43 11.67
N PRO A 242 -7.00 20.29 10.35
CA PRO A 242 -8.32 20.47 9.77
C PRO A 242 -9.27 19.29 10.07
N ASP A 243 -8.72 18.13 10.38
CA ASP A 243 -9.47 16.87 10.54
C ASP A 243 -8.83 15.92 11.56
N ASP A 244 -9.55 14.88 11.86
CA ASP A 244 -9.18 13.84 12.82
C ASP A 244 -7.97 13.04 12.39
N GLU A 245 -7.80 12.86 11.09
CA GLU A 245 -6.70 12.10 10.51
C GLU A 245 -5.37 12.84 10.67
N THR A 246 -5.38 14.17 10.45
CA THR A 246 -4.23 15.03 10.73
C THR A 246 -3.86 15.02 12.21
N ILE A 247 -4.86 15.06 13.12
CA ILE A 247 -4.62 14.93 14.56
C ILE A 247 -3.97 13.59 14.89
N ASN A 248 -4.46 12.47 14.29
CA ASN A 248 -3.89 11.14 14.47
C ASN A 248 -2.43 11.07 14.02
N ALA A 249 -2.13 11.62 12.84
CA ALA A 249 -0.77 11.66 12.30
C ALA A 249 0.18 12.46 13.20
N LEU A 250 -0.26 13.62 13.70
CA LEU A 250 0.52 14.43 14.61
C LEU A 250 0.71 13.77 15.98
N VAL A 251 -0.30 13.06 16.50
CA VAL A 251 -0.20 12.31 17.76
C VAL A 251 0.79 11.16 17.63
N GLN A 252 0.78 10.43 16.51
CA GLN A 252 1.75 9.36 16.26
C GLN A 252 3.17 9.90 16.11
N SER A 253 3.35 10.91 15.27
CA SER A 253 4.67 11.50 15.00
C SER A 253 5.24 12.24 16.22
N GLY A 254 4.40 12.86 17.03
CA GLY A 254 4.77 13.60 18.23
C GLY A 254 4.72 12.79 19.53
N ALA A 255 4.51 11.48 19.47
CA ALA A 255 4.27 10.63 20.65
C ALA A 255 5.36 10.76 21.72
N GLU A 256 6.63 10.84 21.32
CA GLU A 256 7.78 11.00 22.23
C GLU A 256 7.80 12.37 22.92
N LEU A 257 7.26 13.41 22.29
CA LEU A 257 7.16 14.75 22.86
C LEU A 257 5.96 14.92 23.79
N MET A 258 4.99 14.01 23.76
CA MET A 258 3.79 14.08 24.59
C MET A 258 4.01 13.54 26.00
N ASP A 259 5.03 14.06 26.66
CA ASP A 259 5.40 13.77 28.04
C ASP A 259 4.59 14.60 29.07
N TYR A 260 4.97 14.53 30.34
CA TYR A 260 4.33 15.33 31.40
C TYR A 260 4.44 16.86 31.16
N ALA A 261 5.59 17.32 30.64
CA ALA A 261 5.83 18.72 30.37
C ALA A 261 4.94 19.25 29.22
N PHE A 262 4.72 18.43 28.20
CA PHE A 262 3.75 18.74 27.14
C PHE A 262 2.35 18.99 27.71
N PHE A 263 1.84 18.08 28.56
CA PHE A 263 0.51 18.23 29.14
C PHE A 263 0.42 19.37 30.15
N GLN A 264 1.52 19.74 30.80
CA GLN A 264 1.59 20.98 31.62
C GLN A 264 1.47 22.23 30.72
N THR A 265 2.23 22.30 29.64
CA THR A 265 2.17 23.38 28.64
C THR A 265 0.76 23.49 28.05
N PHE A 266 0.18 22.36 27.66
CA PHE A 266 -1.18 22.34 27.13
C PHE A 266 -2.22 22.81 28.16
N THR A 267 -2.09 22.40 29.41
CA THR A 267 -2.98 22.83 30.49
C THR A 267 -2.87 24.32 30.73
N LYS A 268 -1.66 24.90 30.71
CA LYS A 268 -1.42 26.33 30.82
C LYS A 268 -2.11 27.10 29.69
N ARG A 269 -1.99 26.62 28.43
CA ARG A 269 -2.68 27.21 27.27
C ARG A 269 -4.21 27.20 27.44
N ILE A 270 -4.78 26.12 27.99
CA ILE A 270 -6.22 26.04 28.29
C ILE A 270 -6.62 27.09 29.35
N GLN A 271 -5.77 27.33 30.37
CA GLN A 271 -6.05 28.29 31.44
C GLN A 271 -5.94 29.76 30.98
N GLU A 272 -5.12 30.02 29.96
CA GLU A 272 -4.90 31.35 29.37
C GLU A 272 -5.93 31.67 28.28
N ALA A 273 -6.62 30.66 27.72
CA ALA A 273 -7.65 30.79 26.69
C ALA A 273 -9.01 31.11 27.31
N GLU A 274 -9.86 31.85 26.59
CA GLU A 274 -11.22 32.20 27.02
C GLU A 274 -12.26 31.79 25.94
N GLY A 275 -13.46 31.51 26.38
CA GLY A 275 -14.63 31.32 25.54
C GLY A 275 -14.50 30.07 24.61
N GLU A 276 -14.62 30.27 23.31
CA GLU A 276 -14.64 29.17 22.32
C GLU A 276 -13.28 28.51 22.20
N GLU A 277 -12.18 29.28 22.29
CA GLU A 277 -10.83 28.74 22.23
C GLU A 277 -10.53 27.79 23.40
N GLU A 278 -10.93 28.16 24.62
CA GLU A 278 -10.82 27.29 25.80
C GLU A 278 -11.58 25.96 25.57
N ALA A 279 -12.81 26.06 25.05
CA ALA A 279 -13.63 24.86 24.77
C ALA A 279 -13.01 23.97 23.68
N GLN A 280 -12.44 24.57 22.64
CA GLN A 280 -11.73 23.85 21.58
C GLN A 280 -10.50 23.11 22.11
N LEU A 281 -9.64 23.80 22.87
CA LEU A 281 -8.43 23.19 23.46
C LEU A 281 -8.77 22.05 24.43
N LYS A 282 -9.85 22.19 25.23
CA LYS A 282 -10.32 21.09 26.10
C LYS A 282 -10.79 19.86 25.31
N ARG A 283 -11.53 20.07 24.21
CA ARG A 283 -11.95 18.98 23.32
C ARG A 283 -10.73 18.30 22.68
N LEU A 284 -9.80 19.09 22.16
CA LEU A 284 -8.56 18.59 21.54
C LEU A 284 -7.73 17.77 22.54
N ARG A 285 -7.52 18.29 23.77
CA ARG A 285 -6.81 17.56 24.83
C ARG A 285 -7.44 16.20 25.14
N ARG A 286 -8.76 16.15 25.25
CA ARG A 286 -9.48 14.89 25.48
C ARG A 286 -9.22 13.92 24.33
N LYS A 287 -9.37 14.38 23.09
CA LYS A 287 -9.15 13.58 21.91
C LYS A 287 -7.72 13.02 21.83
N ILE A 288 -6.71 13.84 22.13
CA ILE A 288 -5.30 13.39 22.18
C ILE A 288 -5.12 12.29 23.23
N LEU A 289 -5.73 12.44 24.42
CA LEU A 289 -5.64 11.43 25.47
C LEU A 289 -6.32 10.13 25.07
N ASP A 290 -7.52 10.19 24.47
CA ASP A 290 -8.26 9.02 23.99
C ASP A 290 -7.48 8.28 22.90
N GLN A 291 -6.85 9.00 21.97
CA GLN A 291 -6.02 8.43 20.91
C GLN A 291 -4.74 7.79 21.44
N ARG A 292 -4.07 8.45 22.39
CA ARG A 292 -2.89 7.86 23.05
C ARG A 292 -3.23 6.59 23.82
N GLU A 293 -4.38 6.55 24.46
CA GLU A 293 -4.85 5.35 25.14
C GLU A 293 -5.11 4.22 24.15
N ALA A 294 -5.78 4.52 23.02
CA ALA A 294 -6.01 3.54 21.94
C ALA A 294 -4.70 3.01 21.33
N LEU A 295 -3.73 3.89 21.06
CA LEU A 295 -2.41 3.50 20.56
C LEU A 295 -1.64 2.63 21.58
N ALA A 296 -1.68 2.99 22.87
CA ALA A 296 -1.04 2.22 23.93
C ALA A 296 -1.70 0.84 24.11
N GLU A 297 -3.03 0.76 23.94
CA GLU A 297 -3.77 -0.50 23.96
C GLU A 297 -3.39 -1.40 22.79
N ALA A 298 -3.38 -0.85 21.56
CA ALA A 298 -2.98 -1.57 20.35
C ALA A 298 -1.53 -2.08 20.46
N SER A 299 -0.60 -1.24 20.94
CA SER A 299 0.79 -1.65 21.17
C SER A 299 0.91 -2.75 22.21
N ARG A 300 0.15 -2.68 23.30
CA ARG A 300 0.10 -3.74 24.32
C ARG A 300 -0.42 -5.04 23.76
N GLN A 301 -1.44 -4.97 22.90
CA GLN A 301 -1.99 -6.16 22.26
C GLN A 301 -0.96 -6.83 21.36
N VAL A 302 -0.27 -6.06 20.49
CA VAL A 302 0.82 -6.59 19.64
C VAL A 302 1.92 -7.23 20.49
N LEU A 303 2.40 -6.54 21.53
CA LEU A 303 3.41 -7.09 22.41
C LEU A 303 2.95 -8.39 23.09
N ASN A 304 1.70 -8.48 23.54
CA ASN A 304 1.15 -9.70 24.12
C ASN A 304 1.07 -10.86 23.12
N GLU A 305 0.68 -10.58 21.86
CA GLU A 305 0.66 -11.59 20.79
C GLU A 305 2.07 -12.09 20.48
N ARG A 306 3.06 -11.19 20.39
CA ARG A 306 4.46 -11.57 20.16
C ARG A 306 5.07 -12.32 21.35
N ALA A 307 4.67 -12.00 22.59
CA ALA A 307 5.09 -12.78 23.77
C ALA A 307 4.55 -14.21 23.73
N LYS A 308 3.28 -14.40 23.37
CA LYS A 308 2.69 -15.73 23.18
C LYS A 308 3.36 -16.52 22.05
N LEU A 309 3.70 -15.85 20.95
CA LEU A 309 4.43 -16.49 19.86
C LEU A 309 5.82 -16.96 20.33
N LEU A 310 6.54 -16.12 21.10
CA LEU A 310 7.83 -16.49 21.67
C LEU A 310 7.71 -17.69 22.61
N GLU A 311 6.73 -17.69 23.52
CA GLU A 311 6.44 -18.82 24.42
C GLU A 311 6.19 -20.11 23.61
N SER A 312 5.34 -20.05 22.59
CA SER A 312 5.06 -21.17 21.70
C SER A 312 6.31 -21.67 20.95
N LEU A 313 7.20 -20.76 20.54
CA LEU A 313 8.45 -21.11 19.88
C LEU A 313 9.45 -21.80 20.82
N VAL A 314 9.43 -21.44 22.11
CA VAL A 314 10.29 -22.08 23.14
C VAL A 314 9.76 -23.47 23.51
N GLU A 315 8.44 -23.66 23.53
CA GLU A 315 7.79 -24.92 23.94
C GLU A 315 7.71 -25.97 22.83
N THR A 316 7.84 -25.57 21.55
CA THR A 316 7.69 -26.50 20.41
C THR A 316 8.90 -27.42 20.22
N GLU A 317 8.66 -28.63 19.71
CA GLU A 317 9.73 -29.57 19.33
C GLU A 317 10.50 -29.11 18.04
N ASP A 318 9.89 -28.26 17.19
CA ASP A 318 10.49 -27.77 15.94
C ASP A 318 10.36 -26.22 15.84
N PRO A 319 11.19 -25.45 16.57
CA PRO A 319 11.15 -23.99 16.57
C PRO A 319 11.41 -23.38 15.19
N LEU A 320 12.26 -24.01 14.38
CA LEU A 320 12.60 -23.52 13.03
C LEU A 320 11.40 -23.57 12.11
N LYS A 321 10.67 -24.65 12.10
CA LYS A 321 9.48 -24.82 11.29
C LYS A 321 8.39 -23.84 11.71
N MET A 322 8.18 -23.68 13.01
CA MET A 322 7.21 -22.75 13.56
C MET A 322 7.57 -21.29 13.22
N ALA A 323 8.83 -20.90 13.38
CA ALA A 323 9.30 -19.56 12.98
C ALA A 323 9.09 -19.28 11.48
N GLN A 324 9.31 -20.29 10.62
CA GLN A 324 9.04 -20.15 9.18
C GLN A 324 7.57 -19.93 8.84
N SER A 325 6.65 -20.48 9.63
CA SER A 325 5.20 -20.27 9.41
C SER A 325 4.69 -18.91 9.94
N HIS A 326 5.50 -18.22 10.79
CA HIS A 326 5.16 -16.93 11.40
C HIS A 326 6.15 -15.82 11.05
N LEU A 327 6.75 -15.88 9.84
CA LEU A 327 7.79 -14.91 9.43
C LEU A 327 7.33 -13.45 9.48
N SER A 328 6.07 -13.17 9.17
CA SER A 328 5.49 -11.82 9.22
C SER A 328 5.32 -11.28 10.64
N GLU A 329 5.32 -12.19 11.63
CA GLU A 329 5.18 -11.86 13.05
C GLU A 329 6.52 -11.76 13.78
N LEU A 330 7.63 -12.15 13.13
CA LEU A 330 9.00 -11.95 13.62
C LEU A 330 9.48 -10.53 13.32
N ASP A 331 8.72 -9.55 13.77
CA ASP A 331 8.93 -8.12 13.59
C ASP A 331 9.75 -7.50 14.74
N ASP A 332 9.94 -6.19 14.71
CA ASP A 332 10.70 -5.46 15.73
C ASP A 332 10.11 -5.64 17.15
N ALA A 333 8.78 -5.77 17.27
CA ALA A 333 8.11 -6.02 18.54
C ALA A 333 8.46 -7.42 19.10
N PHE A 334 8.52 -8.44 18.23
CA PHE A 334 8.96 -9.78 18.61
C PHE A 334 10.42 -9.77 19.09
N PHE A 335 11.32 -9.15 18.33
CA PHE A 335 12.73 -9.10 18.72
C PHE A 335 12.97 -8.25 19.98
N TYR A 336 12.16 -7.22 20.20
CA TYR A 336 12.20 -6.48 21.46
C TYR A 336 11.85 -7.37 22.66
N ILE A 337 10.76 -8.16 22.59
CA ILE A 337 10.38 -9.11 23.64
C ILE A 337 11.44 -10.17 23.84
N LEU A 338 12.00 -10.73 22.76
CA LEU A 338 13.08 -11.70 22.82
C LEU A 338 14.29 -11.14 23.56
N GLN A 339 14.69 -9.90 23.28
CA GLN A 339 15.81 -9.25 23.97
C GLN A 339 15.53 -9.03 25.45
N LEU A 340 14.32 -8.66 25.83
CA LEU A 340 13.92 -8.50 27.24
C LEU A 340 14.02 -9.82 27.99
N ASN A 341 13.47 -10.91 27.42
CA ASN A 341 13.54 -12.25 28.05
C ASN A 341 14.96 -12.75 28.14
N LEU A 342 15.80 -12.56 27.12
CA LEU A 342 17.22 -12.91 27.17
C LEU A 342 17.99 -12.12 28.25
N ALA A 343 17.66 -10.84 28.43
CA ALA A 343 18.29 -10.02 29.48
C ALA A 343 17.87 -10.47 30.89
N GLU A 344 16.60 -10.88 31.03
CA GLU A 344 16.08 -11.40 32.28
C GLU A 344 16.70 -12.80 32.63
N ALA A 345 16.74 -13.73 31.68
CA ALA A 345 17.36 -15.01 31.81
C ALA A 345 18.85 -14.90 32.23
N LYS A 346 19.58 -13.97 31.60
CA LYS A 346 20.99 -13.69 31.98
C LYS A 346 21.13 -13.14 33.41
N ARG A 347 20.17 -12.31 33.88
CA ARG A 347 20.17 -11.80 35.27
C ARG A 347 19.90 -12.91 36.29
N ASN A 348 19.01 -13.84 35.95
CA ASN A 348 18.61 -14.93 36.81
C ASN A 348 19.60 -16.11 36.75
N ASN A 349 20.64 -16.00 35.91
CA ASN A 349 21.64 -17.06 35.68
C ASN A 349 21.03 -18.36 35.11
N ASP A 350 19.88 -18.26 34.46
CA ASP A 350 19.24 -19.38 33.76
C ASP A 350 20.03 -19.66 32.47
N GLN A 351 20.66 -20.84 32.41
CA GLN A 351 21.51 -21.28 31.29
C GLN A 351 20.81 -22.30 30.37
N GLU A 352 19.50 -22.47 30.44
CA GLU A 352 18.74 -23.34 29.54
C GLU A 352 18.23 -22.65 28.27
#